data_e5a2609dbd91a2e6ecd31f8ca41952fc
#
_entry.id   e5a2609dbd91a2e6ecd31f8ca41952fc
#
_cell.length_a   1.000
_cell.length_b   1.000
_cell.length_c   1.000
_cell.angle_alpha   90.00
_cell.angle_beta   90.00
_cell.angle_gamma   90.00
#
_symmetry.space_group_name_H-M   'P 1'
#
loop_
_entity.id
_entity.type
_entity.pdbx_description
1 polymer ?
#
loop_
_entity_poly.entity_id
_entity_poly.type
_entity_poly.pdbx_seq_one_letter_code
_entity_poly.pdbx_strand_id
1 'polypeptide(L)'
;MLSNLLNEKTVRIADGKKLDWKTSIKEASKPLLEDGTILNGYVSSMIDVVEKEGPYINIGPVIALAHAQPNGFVNRVGMALLKTKDSIALTSKDHMINIWFVLAAVDSNSHLESIKELTKLLTDPNNVEKLLSANSVCDLLNVIKNVDLNFAVKRKEDKK
;
A
#
# COMPACT_ATOMS: atom_id res chain seq x y z
N MET A 1 10.90 8.86 5.26
CA MET A 1 10.24 8.03 6.28
C MET A 1 8.89 7.55 5.76
N LEU A 2 8.50 6.36 6.16
CA LEU A 2 7.25 5.75 5.69
C LEU A 2 6.03 6.61 6.02
N SER A 3 6.00 7.25 7.18
CA SER A 3 4.91 8.15 7.60
C SER A 3 4.74 9.40 6.72
N ASN A 4 5.73 9.73 5.90
CA ASN A 4 5.59 10.78 4.90
C ASN A 4 4.70 10.33 3.73
N LEU A 5 4.64 9.03 3.47
CA LEU A 5 3.85 8.43 2.40
C LEU A 5 2.50 7.90 2.90
N LEU A 6 2.50 7.28 4.08
CA LEU A 6 1.31 6.70 4.71
C LEU A 6 0.94 7.49 5.96
N ASN A 7 -0.13 8.25 5.87
CA ASN A 7 -0.60 9.18 6.91
C ASN A 7 -2.13 9.22 6.94
N GLU A 8 -2.70 10.12 7.73
CA GLU A 8 -4.16 10.26 7.90
C GLU A 8 -4.91 10.59 6.61
N LYS A 9 -4.22 11.07 5.58
CA LYS A 9 -4.83 11.39 4.28
C LYS A 9 -4.88 10.17 3.36
N THR A 10 -3.95 9.22 3.51
CA THR A 10 -3.76 8.12 2.57
C THR A 10 -4.08 6.75 3.15
N VAL A 11 -4.35 6.66 4.46
CA VAL A 11 -4.64 5.40 5.17
C VAL A 11 -6.11 5.32 5.53
N ARG A 12 -6.79 4.22 5.14
CA ARG A 12 -8.22 4.05 5.39
C ARG A 12 -8.57 2.60 5.72
N ILE A 13 -9.75 2.42 6.29
CA ILE A 13 -10.37 1.10 6.56
C ILE A 13 -11.74 1.06 5.90
N ALA A 14 -12.10 -0.07 5.31
CA ALA A 14 -13.43 -0.36 4.78
C ALA A 14 -13.85 -1.77 5.21
N ASP A 15 -15.16 -2.05 5.20
CA ASP A 15 -15.64 -3.41 5.51
C ASP A 15 -15.31 -4.40 4.39
N GLY A 16 -15.33 -3.97 3.14
CA GLY A 16 -14.99 -4.79 1.98
C GLY A 16 -16.15 -5.59 1.40
N LYS A 17 -17.34 -5.53 1.99
CA LYS A 17 -18.48 -6.39 1.61
C LYS A 17 -18.94 -6.22 0.17
N LYS A 18 -18.83 -5.01 -0.37
CA LYS A 18 -19.25 -4.67 -1.74
C LYS A 18 -18.08 -4.53 -2.71
N LEU A 19 -16.87 -4.87 -2.28
CA LEU A 19 -15.66 -4.72 -3.08
C LEU A 19 -15.23 -6.03 -3.72
N ASP A 20 -14.80 -5.93 -4.96
CA ASP A 20 -13.99 -6.95 -5.62
C ASP A 20 -12.56 -6.42 -5.75
N TRP A 21 -11.65 -7.15 -6.40
CA TRP A 21 -10.26 -6.74 -6.48
C TRP A 21 -10.06 -5.44 -7.28
N LYS A 22 -10.85 -5.24 -8.34
CA LYS A 22 -10.75 -4.01 -9.15
C LYS A 22 -11.24 -2.80 -8.38
N THR A 23 -12.38 -2.91 -7.73
CA THR A 23 -12.94 -1.82 -6.92
C THR A 23 -12.11 -1.58 -5.66
N SER A 24 -11.45 -2.60 -5.12
CA SER A 24 -10.51 -2.45 -4.00
C SER A 24 -9.31 -1.58 -4.40
N ILE A 25 -8.72 -1.82 -5.58
CA ILE A 25 -7.64 -0.98 -6.10
C ILE A 25 -8.12 0.47 -6.30
N LYS A 26 -9.32 0.65 -6.85
CA LYS A 26 -9.93 1.98 -7.02
C LYS A 26 -10.14 2.69 -5.69
N GLU A 27 -10.70 2.00 -4.70
CA GLU A 27 -10.94 2.57 -3.36
C GLU A 27 -9.62 2.90 -2.65
N ALA A 28 -8.63 2.02 -2.73
CA ALA A 28 -7.32 2.26 -2.14
C ALA A 28 -6.63 3.48 -2.79
N SER A 29 -6.88 3.72 -4.08
CA SER A 29 -6.28 4.82 -4.84
C SER A 29 -6.97 6.17 -4.64
N LYS A 30 -8.17 6.19 -4.08
CA LYS A 30 -9.00 7.39 -3.96
C LYS A 30 -8.29 8.61 -3.36
N PRO A 31 -7.56 8.49 -2.23
CA PRO A 31 -6.86 9.63 -1.67
C PRO A 31 -5.82 10.24 -2.63
N LEU A 32 -5.15 9.40 -3.41
CA LEU A 32 -4.14 9.85 -4.36
C LEU A 32 -4.76 10.51 -5.60
N LEU A 33 -5.97 10.08 -5.98
CA LEU A 33 -6.74 10.75 -7.03
C LEU A 33 -7.25 12.11 -6.56
N GLU A 34 -7.77 12.18 -5.35
CA GLU A 34 -8.34 13.40 -4.78
C GLU A 34 -7.31 14.51 -4.61
N ASP A 35 -6.09 14.16 -4.22
CA ASP A 35 -5.02 15.15 -4.02
C ASP A 35 -4.18 15.42 -5.28
N GLY A 36 -4.50 14.77 -6.40
CA GLY A 36 -3.80 14.98 -7.66
C GLY A 36 -2.45 14.26 -7.79
N THR A 37 -2.10 13.37 -6.86
CA THR A 37 -0.88 12.58 -6.94
C THR A 37 -0.88 11.71 -8.19
N ILE A 38 -2.03 11.09 -8.49
CA ILE A 38 -2.22 10.27 -9.68
C ILE A 38 -3.48 10.70 -10.43
N LEU A 39 -3.54 10.32 -11.70
CA LEU A 39 -4.72 10.47 -12.56
C LEU A 39 -5.39 9.11 -12.76
N ASN A 40 -6.64 9.10 -13.22
CA ASN A 40 -7.43 7.88 -13.42
C ASN A 40 -6.73 6.86 -14.33
N GLY A 41 -5.94 7.32 -15.30
CA GLY A 41 -5.16 6.45 -16.19
C GLY A 41 -4.17 5.57 -15.46
N TYR A 42 -3.65 6.02 -14.31
CA TYR A 42 -2.76 5.19 -13.50
C TYR A 42 -3.50 4.03 -12.82
N VAL A 43 -4.71 4.27 -12.33
CA VAL A 43 -5.56 3.22 -11.75
C VAL A 43 -5.86 2.15 -12.81
N SER A 44 -6.21 2.57 -14.02
CA SER A 44 -6.42 1.66 -15.15
C SER A 44 -5.17 0.86 -15.46
N SER A 45 -3.99 1.49 -15.43
CA SER A 45 -2.70 0.82 -15.66
C SER A 45 -2.43 -0.28 -14.63
N MET A 46 -2.71 -0.01 -13.34
CA MET A 46 -2.53 -1.00 -12.27
C MET A 46 -3.45 -2.20 -12.44
N ILE A 47 -4.71 -1.96 -12.81
CA ILE A 47 -5.68 -3.03 -13.07
C ILE A 47 -5.24 -3.85 -14.28
N ASP A 48 -4.79 -3.20 -15.35
CA ASP A 48 -4.31 -3.86 -16.57
C ASP A 48 -3.11 -4.79 -16.30
N VAL A 49 -2.20 -4.40 -15.41
CA VAL A 49 -1.06 -5.23 -15.00
C VAL A 49 -1.57 -6.57 -14.43
N VAL A 50 -2.54 -6.51 -13.54
CA VAL A 50 -3.12 -7.73 -12.94
C VAL A 50 -3.84 -8.58 -13.98
N GLU A 51 -4.60 -7.96 -14.87
CA GLU A 51 -5.33 -8.68 -15.93
C GLU A 51 -4.40 -9.38 -16.91
N LYS A 52 -3.28 -8.75 -17.26
CA LYS A 52 -2.33 -9.28 -18.25
C LYS A 52 -1.31 -10.25 -17.66
N GLU A 53 -0.80 -9.95 -16.47
CA GLU A 53 0.30 -10.70 -15.87
C GLU A 53 -0.14 -11.64 -14.74
N GLY A 54 -1.37 -11.48 -14.24
CA GLY A 54 -1.89 -12.26 -13.12
C GLY A 54 -1.65 -11.60 -11.76
N PRO A 55 -1.90 -12.33 -10.66
CA PRO A 55 -1.92 -11.75 -9.31
C PRO A 55 -0.55 -11.56 -8.67
N TYR A 56 0.46 -11.14 -9.44
CA TYR A 56 1.83 -10.93 -8.95
C TYR A 56 1.95 -9.78 -7.95
N ILE A 57 0.93 -8.91 -7.86
CA ILE A 57 0.90 -7.86 -6.84
C ILE A 57 0.64 -8.40 -5.43
N ASN A 58 0.28 -9.68 -5.31
CA ASN A 58 0.18 -10.35 -4.00
C ASN A 58 1.60 -10.65 -3.49
N ILE A 59 2.11 -9.80 -2.62
CA ILE A 59 3.51 -9.83 -2.16
C ILE A 59 3.74 -10.58 -0.85
N GLY A 60 2.70 -11.14 -0.27
CA GLY A 60 2.76 -11.90 0.96
C GLY A 60 1.36 -12.30 1.39
N PRO A 61 1.20 -13.12 2.45
CA PRO A 61 -0.12 -13.48 2.91
C PRO A 61 -0.96 -12.24 3.20
N VAL A 62 -2.14 -12.17 2.62
CA VAL A 62 -3.16 -11.13 2.77
C VAL A 62 -2.78 -9.73 2.28
N ILE A 63 -1.63 -9.55 1.63
CA ILE A 63 -1.10 -8.25 1.21
C ILE A 63 -1.01 -8.15 -0.31
N ALA A 64 -1.53 -7.06 -0.87
CA ALA A 64 -1.32 -6.69 -2.27
C ALA A 64 -0.66 -5.32 -2.37
N LEU A 65 0.28 -5.18 -3.29
CA LEU A 65 0.92 -3.92 -3.64
C LEU A 65 0.55 -3.58 -5.08
N ALA A 66 -0.49 -2.78 -5.25
CA ALA A 66 -0.92 -2.31 -6.57
C ALA A 66 0.05 -1.25 -7.06
N HIS A 67 0.60 -1.47 -8.24
CA HIS A 67 1.55 -0.55 -8.88
C HIS A 67 1.61 -0.83 -10.37
N ALA A 68 2.19 0.10 -11.11
CA ALA A 68 2.47 -0.06 -12.53
C ALA A 68 3.77 0.66 -12.87
N GLN A 69 4.29 0.46 -14.08
CA GLN A 69 5.46 1.19 -14.55
C GLN A 69 5.19 2.70 -14.50
N PRO A 70 6.20 3.52 -14.12
CA PRO A 70 6.05 4.97 -14.16
C PRO A 70 5.58 5.44 -15.55
N ASN A 71 4.56 6.28 -15.55
CA ASN A 71 3.97 6.81 -16.79
C ASN A 71 3.46 8.24 -16.59
N GLY A 72 2.91 8.85 -17.62
CA GLY A 72 2.43 10.23 -17.58
C GLY A 72 1.22 10.48 -16.69
N PHE A 73 0.66 9.45 -16.06
CA PHE A 73 -0.49 9.56 -15.15
C PHE A 73 -0.09 9.69 -13.68
N VAL A 74 1.19 9.81 -13.38
CA VAL A 74 1.71 10.03 -12.02
C VAL A 74 2.37 11.41 -11.97
N ASN A 75 1.85 12.28 -11.11
CA ASN A 75 2.37 13.65 -10.96
C ASN A 75 3.46 13.75 -9.90
N ARG A 76 3.40 12.90 -8.88
CA ARG A 76 4.39 12.86 -7.80
C ARG A 76 4.36 11.50 -7.11
N VAL A 77 5.41 11.21 -6.35
CA VAL A 77 5.50 9.98 -5.56
C VAL A 77 4.40 9.97 -4.49
N GLY A 78 3.73 8.84 -4.33
CA GLY A 78 2.71 8.68 -3.31
C GLY A 78 2.48 7.21 -2.97
N MET A 79 1.84 7.00 -1.84
CA MET A 79 1.45 5.68 -1.37
C MET A 79 0.13 5.78 -0.62
N ALA A 80 -0.69 4.74 -0.73
CA ALA A 80 -1.94 4.64 0.02
C ALA A 80 -2.09 3.24 0.59
N LEU A 81 -2.86 3.14 1.65
CA LEU A 81 -3.19 1.86 2.31
C LEU A 81 -4.70 1.80 2.55
N LEU A 82 -5.32 0.74 2.07
CA LEU A 82 -6.68 0.38 2.43
C LEU A 82 -6.67 -0.98 3.10
N LYS A 83 -7.12 -1.03 4.35
CA LYS A 83 -7.40 -2.30 5.01
C LYS A 83 -8.88 -2.63 4.86
N THR A 84 -9.21 -3.86 4.44
CA THR A 84 -10.58 -4.36 4.41
C THR A 84 -10.78 -5.38 5.53
N LYS A 85 -11.92 -5.32 6.21
CA LYS A 85 -12.28 -6.30 7.25
C LYS A 85 -12.50 -7.68 6.63
N ASP A 86 -13.25 -7.73 5.53
CA ASP A 86 -13.46 -8.96 4.78
C ASP A 86 -12.29 -9.20 3.83
N SER A 87 -11.92 -10.47 3.65
CA SER A 87 -10.92 -10.86 2.65
C SER A 87 -11.53 -10.79 1.26
N ILE A 88 -10.77 -10.27 0.30
CA ILE A 88 -11.21 -10.07 -1.08
C ILE A 88 -10.27 -10.85 -1.99
N ALA A 89 -10.85 -11.68 -2.86
CA ALA A 89 -10.08 -12.50 -3.80
C ALA A 89 -9.43 -11.62 -4.89
N LEU A 90 -8.12 -11.68 -5.02
CA LEU A 90 -7.37 -11.07 -6.11
C LEU A 90 -7.32 -12.11 -7.24
N THR A 91 -8.19 -11.97 -8.22
CA THR A 91 -8.41 -12.88 -9.36
C THR A 91 -8.97 -14.27 -8.98
N SER A 92 -8.51 -14.87 -7.90
CA SER A 92 -8.98 -16.17 -7.43
C SER A 92 -8.89 -16.32 -5.92
N LYS A 93 -9.50 -17.38 -5.38
CA LYS A 93 -9.48 -17.69 -3.94
C LYS A 93 -8.08 -18.04 -3.41
N ASP A 94 -7.13 -18.31 -4.29
CA ASP A 94 -5.74 -18.59 -3.89
C ASP A 94 -5.00 -17.32 -3.43
N HIS A 95 -5.57 -16.14 -3.70
CA HIS A 95 -4.97 -14.85 -3.40
C HIS A 95 -5.96 -13.98 -2.64
N MET A 96 -6.21 -14.31 -1.36
CA MET A 96 -7.14 -13.54 -0.51
C MET A 96 -6.40 -12.38 0.15
N ILE A 97 -6.92 -11.17 -0.01
CA ILE A 97 -6.27 -9.92 0.39
C ILE A 97 -7.13 -9.13 1.39
N ASN A 98 -6.49 -8.63 2.44
CA ASN A 98 -7.09 -7.69 3.42
C ASN A 98 -6.33 -6.36 3.46
N ILE A 99 -5.09 -6.33 2.99
CA ILE A 99 -4.20 -5.16 3.08
C ILE A 99 -3.81 -4.76 1.66
N TRP A 100 -4.34 -3.63 1.21
CA TRP A 100 -4.15 -3.11 -0.14
C TRP A 100 -3.27 -1.88 -0.10
N PHE A 101 -2.03 -2.01 -0.57
CA PHE A 101 -1.16 -0.85 -0.80
C PHE A 101 -1.27 -0.41 -2.25
N VAL A 102 -1.17 0.89 -2.46
CA VAL A 102 -1.00 1.50 -3.78
C VAL A 102 0.29 2.29 -3.77
N LEU A 103 1.14 2.07 -4.76
CA LEU A 103 2.40 2.78 -4.92
C LEU A 103 2.40 3.51 -6.25
N ALA A 104 2.65 4.81 -6.20
CA ALA A 104 2.83 5.66 -7.38
C ALA A 104 4.24 6.25 -7.34
N ALA A 105 4.98 6.14 -8.45
CA ALA A 105 6.31 6.68 -8.58
C ALA A 105 6.47 7.37 -9.94
N VAL A 106 7.32 8.39 -9.98
CA VAL A 106 7.55 9.18 -11.20
C VAL A 106 8.69 8.63 -12.04
N ASP A 107 9.57 7.81 -11.45
CA ASP A 107 10.70 7.16 -12.11
C ASP A 107 11.11 5.89 -11.35
N SER A 108 12.06 5.16 -11.91
CA SER A 108 12.55 3.90 -11.31
C SER A 108 13.24 4.11 -9.97
N ASN A 109 13.93 5.23 -9.80
CA ASN A 109 14.64 5.54 -8.55
C ASN A 109 13.65 5.81 -7.41
N SER A 110 12.63 6.63 -7.63
CA SER A 110 11.61 6.91 -6.63
C SER A 110 10.76 5.67 -6.31
N HIS A 111 10.54 4.80 -7.30
CA HIS A 111 9.87 3.52 -7.11
C HIS A 111 10.68 2.64 -6.13
N LEU A 112 11.98 2.49 -6.38
CA LEU A 112 12.86 1.70 -5.53
C LEU A 112 12.93 2.24 -4.10
N GLU A 113 13.05 3.56 -3.94
CA GLU A 113 13.09 4.20 -2.62
C GLU A 113 11.80 3.96 -1.84
N SER A 114 10.66 4.03 -2.50
CA SER A 114 9.35 3.76 -1.87
C SER A 114 9.21 2.29 -1.47
N ILE A 115 9.70 1.36 -2.28
CA ILE A 115 9.74 -0.07 -1.96
C ILE A 115 10.60 -0.32 -0.72
N LYS A 116 11.76 0.34 -0.61
CA LYS A 116 12.63 0.23 0.57
C LYS A 116 11.91 0.67 1.85
N GLU A 117 11.17 1.78 1.80
CA GLU A 117 10.39 2.25 2.94
C GLU A 117 9.30 1.23 3.34
N LEU A 118 8.58 0.70 2.35
CA LEU A 118 7.53 -0.30 2.61
C LEU A 118 8.12 -1.61 3.17
N THR A 119 9.30 -2.01 2.71
CA THR A 119 9.99 -3.21 3.18
C THR A 119 10.25 -3.14 4.69
N LYS A 120 10.58 -1.98 5.23
CA LYS A 120 10.76 -1.79 6.68
C LYS A 120 9.53 -2.20 7.49
N LEU A 121 8.34 -1.95 6.96
CA LEU A 121 7.10 -2.36 7.60
C LEU A 121 6.85 -3.86 7.46
N LEU A 122 7.05 -4.41 6.28
CA LEU A 122 6.57 -5.75 5.92
C LEU A 122 7.54 -6.89 6.24
N THR A 123 8.80 -6.61 6.57
CA THR A 123 9.77 -7.65 6.95
C THR A 123 9.51 -8.25 8.33
N ASP A 124 8.83 -7.53 9.21
CA ASP A 124 8.47 -8.05 10.53
C ASP A 124 7.04 -8.60 10.50
N PRO A 125 6.85 -9.92 10.68
CA PRO A 125 5.51 -10.53 10.71
C PRO A 125 4.59 -9.94 11.77
N ASN A 126 5.14 -9.45 12.88
CA ASN A 126 4.37 -8.80 13.93
C ASN A 126 3.68 -7.52 13.44
N ASN A 127 4.31 -6.79 12.54
CA ASN A 127 3.70 -5.60 11.95
C ASN A 127 2.48 -5.97 11.10
N VAL A 128 2.56 -7.04 10.32
CA VAL A 128 1.43 -7.51 9.50
C VAL A 128 0.27 -7.93 10.39
N GLU A 129 0.54 -8.66 11.48
CA GLU A 129 -0.49 -9.04 12.46
C GLU A 129 -1.17 -7.83 13.10
N LYS A 130 -0.39 -6.81 13.45
CA LYS A 130 -0.91 -5.56 14.00
C LYS A 130 -1.78 -4.81 13.00
N LEU A 131 -1.39 -4.78 11.72
CA LEU A 131 -2.21 -4.19 10.67
C LEU A 131 -3.54 -4.95 10.51
N LEU A 132 -3.50 -6.29 10.55
CA LEU A 132 -4.70 -7.12 10.47
C LEU A 132 -5.62 -6.96 11.66
N SER A 133 -5.06 -6.76 12.85
CA SER A 133 -5.82 -6.58 14.11
C SER A 133 -6.35 -5.16 14.28
N ALA A 134 -5.89 -4.21 13.48
CA ALA A 134 -6.28 -2.81 13.60
C ALA A 134 -7.78 -2.62 13.31
N ASN A 135 -8.46 -1.88 14.17
CA ASN A 135 -9.88 -1.57 14.04
C ASN A 135 -10.15 -0.11 13.66
N SER A 136 -9.10 0.70 13.59
CA SER A 136 -9.20 2.12 13.28
C SER A 136 -8.01 2.57 12.45
N VAL A 137 -8.16 3.71 11.78
CA VAL A 137 -7.06 4.37 11.07
C VAL A 137 -5.94 4.72 12.05
N CYS A 138 -6.28 5.16 13.25
CA CYS A 138 -5.30 5.47 14.30
C CYS A 138 -4.42 4.25 14.63
N ASP A 139 -5.00 3.06 14.74
CA ASP A 139 -4.26 1.83 14.97
C ASP A 139 -3.26 1.54 13.84
N LEU A 140 -3.69 1.71 12.59
CA LEU A 140 -2.81 1.54 11.43
C LEU A 140 -1.67 2.54 11.44
N LEU A 141 -1.97 3.80 11.71
CA LEU A 141 -0.96 4.86 11.77
C LEU A 141 0.06 4.63 12.89
N ASN A 142 -0.36 4.08 14.01
CA ASN A 142 0.55 3.75 15.12
C ASN A 142 1.58 2.69 14.71
N VAL A 143 1.17 1.68 13.95
CA VAL A 143 2.09 0.66 13.43
C VAL A 143 3.13 1.30 12.53
N ILE A 144 2.71 2.18 11.63
CA ILE A 144 3.58 2.88 10.67
C ILE A 144 4.58 3.79 11.42
N LYS A 145 4.11 4.56 12.38
CA LYS A 145 4.94 5.45 13.19
C LYS A 145 5.98 4.69 13.99
N ASN A 146 5.60 3.55 14.58
CA ASN A 146 6.51 2.71 15.35
C ASN A 146 7.63 2.13 14.48
N VAL A 147 7.35 1.79 13.23
CA VAL A 147 8.37 1.34 12.26
C VAL A 147 9.41 2.45 12.04
N ASP A 148 8.96 3.67 11.79
CA ASP A 148 9.85 4.82 11.60
C ASP A 148 10.72 5.09 12.83
N LEU A 149 10.12 5.03 14.04
CA LEU A 149 10.84 5.23 15.30
C LEU A 149 11.89 4.15 15.53
N ASN A 150 11.57 2.89 15.29
CA ASN A 150 12.51 1.78 15.48
C ASN A 150 13.70 1.88 14.54
N PHE A 151 13.50 2.28 13.30
CA PHE A 151 14.59 2.49 12.33
C PHE A 151 15.42 3.71 12.67
N ALA A 152 14.84 4.78 13.20
CA ALA A 152 15.59 5.96 13.66
C ALA A 152 16.49 5.63 14.84
N VAL A 153 16.02 4.86 15.83
CA VAL A 153 16.81 4.39 16.97
C VAL A 153 17.96 3.51 16.49
N LYS A 154 17.70 2.57 15.59
CA LYS A 154 18.73 1.68 15.04
C LYS A 154 19.83 2.44 14.31
N ARG A 155 19.47 3.51 13.56
CA ARG A 155 20.47 4.38 12.90
C ARG A 155 21.39 5.09 13.90
N LYS A 156 20.86 5.51 15.06
CA LYS A 156 21.65 6.15 16.10
C LYS A 156 22.62 5.18 16.74
N GLU A 157 22.22 3.92 16.95
CA GLU A 157 23.08 2.87 17.48
C GLU A 157 24.22 2.51 16.52
N ASP A 158 23.94 2.41 15.22
CA ASP A 158 24.92 2.09 14.19
C ASP A 158 25.96 3.21 14.00
N LYS A 159 25.68 4.44 14.43
CA LYS A 159 26.60 5.58 14.35
C LYS A 159 27.53 5.73 15.56
N LYS A 160 27.32 4.92 16.57
CA LYS A 160 28.19 4.87 17.75
C LYS A 160 29.30 3.85 17.55
#